data_ab6d5045891408dbd27725f356763294
#
_entry.id   ab6d5045891408dbd27725f356763294
#
_cell.length_a   1.000
_cell.length_b   1.000
_cell.length_c   1.000
_cell.angle_alpha   90.00
_cell.angle_beta   90.00
_cell.angle_gamma   90.00
#
_symmetry.space_group_name_H-M   'P 1'
#
loop_
_entity.id
_entity.type
_entity.pdbx_description
1 polymer ?
#
loop_
_entity_poly.entity_id
_entity_poly.type
_entity_poly.pdbx_seq_one_letter_code
_entity_poly.pdbx_strand_id
1 'polypeptide(L)'
;MERLATAWPMVIKRSLANWKLFSSVVLGVLLASAVMAGTVIFFDSLRDIALDKALAQIDYRDADILMQAEKGPTNRQEYGKVSDRVNSVIEGLLAPYLNKVTAAGKSSTFFLTVPGDENSAGKDNSRAFVAYVPDLEGRIKIIDGVGMPPPLGKTSSDGILILEAIVPVHEAGILNASVGSRFSLVPYWDDALPYVTVEIVGLFERATPADPSWIMTDRVLMASAGSSFKTLPLYVTKSAHMDILGAALPDMVSTYGWHLDIDLEKINSS
;
A
#
# COMPACT_ATOMS: atom_id res chain seq x y z
N MET A 1 -76.72 13.70 -5.74
CA MET A 1 -75.91 12.96 -6.73
C MET A 1 -76.49 13.01 -8.17
N GLU A 2 -77.73 13.32 -8.40
CA GLU A 2 -78.34 13.35 -9.70
C GLU A 2 -77.82 14.47 -10.67
N ARG A 3 -77.38 15.61 -10.16
CA ARG A 3 -76.86 16.71 -11.03
C ARG A 3 -75.52 16.41 -11.72
N LEU A 4 -74.73 15.48 -11.22
CA LEU A 4 -73.48 15.08 -11.83
C LEU A 4 -73.65 14.09 -12.96
N ALA A 5 -74.71 13.25 -12.89
CA ALA A 5 -75.00 12.28 -13.96
C ALA A 5 -75.55 12.99 -15.26
N THR A 6 -76.21 14.15 -15.15
CA THR A 6 -76.76 14.92 -16.31
C THR A 6 -75.66 15.75 -17.00
N ALA A 7 -74.57 16.10 -16.29
CA ALA A 7 -73.47 16.89 -16.88
C ALA A 7 -72.50 16.04 -17.72
N TRP A 8 -72.39 14.74 -17.40
CA TRP A 8 -71.47 13.84 -18.07
C TRP A 8 -71.59 13.70 -19.57
N PRO A 9 -72.81 13.52 -20.13
CA PRO A 9 -72.95 13.46 -21.56
C PRO A 9 -72.61 14.78 -22.28
N MET A 10 -72.78 15.91 -21.61
CA MET A 10 -72.47 17.24 -22.17
C MET A 10 -70.90 17.44 -22.19
N VAL A 11 -70.18 16.96 -21.21
CA VAL A 11 -68.73 16.98 -21.19
C VAL A 11 -68.15 16.08 -22.29
N ILE A 12 -68.70 14.88 -22.47
CA ILE A 12 -68.30 13.97 -23.55
C ILE A 12 -68.53 14.57 -24.91
N LYS A 13 -69.72 15.14 -25.18
CA LYS A 13 -70.01 15.77 -26.46
C LYS A 13 -69.11 16.99 -26.76
N ARG A 14 -68.78 17.79 -25.74
CA ARG A 14 -67.83 18.90 -25.86
C ARG A 14 -66.39 18.44 -26.07
N SER A 15 -65.95 17.38 -25.39
CA SER A 15 -64.60 16.76 -25.58
C SER A 15 -64.48 16.19 -26.99
N LEU A 16 -65.53 15.52 -27.51
CA LEU A 16 -65.53 14.98 -28.85
C LEU A 16 -65.59 16.09 -29.93
N ALA A 17 -66.33 17.21 -29.71
CA ALA A 17 -66.34 18.34 -30.62
C ALA A 17 -64.99 19.08 -30.71
N ASN A 18 -64.23 19.09 -29.61
CA ASN A 18 -62.91 19.72 -29.51
C ASN A 18 -61.74 18.70 -29.44
N TRP A 19 -61.94 17.50 -30.00
CA TRP A 19 -60.94 16.39 -29.88
C TRP A 19 -59.54 16.78 -30.35
N LYS A 20 -59.47 17.68 -31.39
CA LYS A 20 -58.13 18.17 -31.85
C LYS A 20 -57.40 18.97 -30.81
N LEU A 21 -58.10 19.79 -30.04
CA LEU A 21 -57.51 20.57 -28.94
C LEU A 21 -57.11 19.67 -27.75
N PHE A 22 -57.98 18.70 -27.44
CA PHE A 22 -57.68 17.72 -26.40
C PHE A 22 -56.46 16.82 -26.76
N SER A 23 -56.41 16.35 -28.02
CA SER A 23 -55.27 15.56 -28.52
C SER A 23 -53.98 16.35 -28.52
N SER A 24 -53.98 17.64 -28.83
CA SER A 24 -52.79 18.47 -28.80
C SER A 24 -52.25 18.67 -27.36
N VAL A 25 -53.13 18.80 -26.38
CA VAL A 25 -52.76 18.91 -24.97
C VAL A 25 -52.19 17.58 -24.46
N VAL A 26 -52.85 16.46 -24.76
CA VAL A 26 -52.37 15.12 -24.39
C VAL A 26 -51.02 14.84 -25.03
N LEU A 27 -50.87 15.15 -26.31
CA LEU A 27 -49.60 15.00 -27.03
C LEU A 27 -48.49 15.88 -26.40
N GLY A 28 -48.83 17.13 -26.05
CA GLY A 28 -47.88 18.03 -25.38
C GLY A 28 -47.40 17.51 -24.03
N VAL A 29 -48.33 16.97 -23.22
CA VAL A 29 -48.00 16.36 -21.94
C VAL A 29 -47.14 15.11 -22.12
N LEU A 30 -47.47 14.24 -23.07
CA LEU A 30 -46.70 13.05 -23.38
C LEU A 30 -45.28 13.38 -23.86
N LEU A 31 -45.15 14.36 -24.76
CA LEU A 31 -43.82 14.82 -25.21
C LEU A 31 -43.01 15.43 -24.06
N ALA A 32 -43.63 16.29 -23.26
CA ALA A 32 -42.95 16.87 -22.11
C ALA A 32 -42.46 15.78 -21.11
N SER A 33 -43.32 14.80 -20.82
CA SER A 33 -42.97 13.67 -19.93
C SER A 33 -41.88 12.80 -20.55
N ALA A 34 -41.92 12.53 -21.84
CA ALA A 34 -40.92 11.75 -22.55
C ALA A 34 -39.55 12.47 -22.57
N VAL A 35 -39.53 13.78 -22.78
CA VAL A 35 -38.31 14.58 -22.72
C VAL A 35 -37.74 14.59 -21.29
N MET A 36 -38.59 14.80 -20.28
CA MET A 36 -38.14 14.78 -18.89
C MET A 36 -37.54 13.40 -18.48
N ALA A 37 -38.24 12.32 -18.81
CA ALA A 37 -37.75 10.97 -18.54
C ALA A 37 -36.47 10.66 -19.32
N GLY A 38 -36.41 11.01 -20.60
CA GLY A 38 -35.23 10.83 -21.45
C GLY A 38 -34.02 11.61 -20.97
N THR A 39 -34.24 12.81 -20.41
CA THR A 39 -33.15 13.64 -19.87
C THR A 39 -32.49 12.98 -18.68
N VAL A 40 -33.25 12.40 -17.75
CA VAL A 40 -32.68 11.70 -16.57
C VAL A 40 -31.85 10.50 -17.00
N ILE A 41 -32.40 9.64 -17.87
CA ILE A 41 -31.68 8.45 -18.37
C ILE A 41 -30.43 8.87 -19.15
N PHE A 42 -30.51 9.94 -19.94
CA PHE A 42 -29.34 10.42 -20.67
C PHE A 42 -28.22 10.95 -19.76
N PHE A 43 -28.58 11.69 -18.72
CA PHE A 43 -27.57 12.17 -17.75
C PHE A 43 -26.95 11.04 -16.94
N ASP A 44 -27.71 10.02 -16.53
CA ASP A 44 -27.15 8.84 -15.86
C ASP A 44 -26.18 8.11 -16.80
N SER A 45 -26.57 7.85 -18.04
CA SER A 45 -25.69 7.20 -19.03
C SER A 45 -24.44 8.03 -19.33
N LEU A 46 -24.55 9.36 -19.41
CA LEU A 46 -23.38 10.23 -19.59
C LEU A 46 -22.44 10.20 -18.40
N ARG A 47 -22.99 10.15 -17.18
CA ARG A 47 -22.20 10.04 -15.95
C ARG A 47 -21.42 8.73 -15.93
N ASP A 48 -22.05 7.62 -16.27
CA ASP A 48 -21.40 6.30 -16.30
C ASP A 48 -20.29 6.28 -17.35
N ILE A 49 -20.55 6.74 -18.57
CA ILE A 49 -19.55 6.82 -19.65
C ILE A 49 -18.39 7.77 -19.26
N ALA A 50 -18.71 8.89 -18.62
CA ALA A 50 -17.68 9.83 -18.17
C ALA A 50 -16.79 9.24 -17.06
N LEU A 51 -17.41 8.50 -16.13
CA LEU A 51 -16.70 7.78 -15.08
C LEU A 51 -15.79 6.69 -15.66
N ASP A 52 -16.34 5.82 -16.52
CA ASP A 52 -15.58 4.77 -17.21
C ASP A 52 -14.38 5.34 -17.96
N LYS A 53 -14.59 6.44 -18.69
CA LYS A 53 -13.52 7.09 -19.44
C LYS A 53 -12.48 7.73 -18.52
N ALA A 54 -12.90 8.34 -17.42
CA ALA A 54 -12.00 8.91 -16.43
C ALA A 54 -11.15 7.82 -15.76
N LEU A 55 -11.77 6.70 -15.35
CA LEU A 55 -11.08 5.58 -14.73
C LEU A 55 -10.14 4.87 -15.73
N ALA A 56 -10.53 4.72 -16.99
CA ALA A 56 -9.67 4.15 -18.02
C ALA A 56 -8.41 4.99 -18.34
N GLN A 57 -8.41 6.27 -17.98
CA GLN A 57 -7.26 7.17 -18.15
C GLN A 57 -6.36 7.25 -16.91
N ILE A 58 -6.81 6.75 -15.76
CA ILE A 58 -6.00 6.69 -14.55
C ILE A 58 -5.02 5.52 -14.70
N ASP A 59 -3.71 5.80 -14.55
CA ASP A 59 -2.75 4.73 -14.36
C ASP A 59 -3.15 3.97 -13.08
N TYR A 60 -3.29 2.65 -13.13
CA TYR A 60 -3.63 1.81 -11.99
C TYR A 60 -2.78 2.13 -10.75
N ARG A 61 -1.53 2.60 -10.95
CA ARG A 61 -0.63 3.03 -9.87
C ARG A 61 -1.09 4.28 -9.13
N ASP A 62 -1.89 5.12 -9.78
CA ASP A 62 -2.41 6.35 -9.21
C ASP A 62 -3.76 6.14 -8.52
N ALA A 63 -4.41 4.99 -8.76
CA ALA A 63 -5.63 4.58 -8.07
C ALA A 63 -5.36 3.89 -6.73
N ASP A 64 -4.17 3.31 -6.56
CA ASP A 64 -3.80 2.60 -5.34
C ASP A 64 -3.64 3.54 -4.14
N ILE A 65 -4.07 3.06 -2.98
CA ILE A 65 -3.93 3.80 -1.73
C ILE A 65 -2.68 3.31 -1.00
N LEU A 66 -1.80 4.26 -0.68
CA LEU A 66 -0.63 4.02 0.15
C LEU A 66 -0.82 4.67 1.51
N MET A 67 -0.94 3.86 2.56
CA MET A 67 -1.03 4.29 3.94
C MET A 67 0.32 4.09 4.64
N GLN A 68 0.72 5.03 5.48
CA GLN A 68 1.97 4.96 6.23
C GLN A 68 1.76 5.31 7.69
N ALA A 69 2.39 4.56 8.58
CA ALA A 69 2.50 4.85 10.00
C ALA A 69 3.97 4.95 10.39
N GLU A 70 4.38 6.10 10.85
CA GLU A 70 5.73 6.35 11.34
C GLU A 70 5.83 6.16 12.85
N LYS A 71 7.02 5.82 13.32
CA LYS A 71 7.31 5.63 14.76
C LYS A 71 6.39 4.61 15.45
N GLY A 72 5.98 3.59 14.69
CA GLY A 72 5.22 2.48 15.26
C GLY A 72 6.08 1.54 16.10
N PRO A 73 5.46 0.75 17.00
CA PRO A 73 6.16 -0.21 17.83
C PRO A 73 6.76 -1.34 16.99
N THR A 74 7.95 -1.82 17.36
CA THR A 74 8.61 -2.89 16.61
C THR A 74 8.25 -4.29 17.15
N ASN A 75 7.81 -4.42 18.40
CA ASN A 75 7.44 -5.73 18.94
C ASN A 75 6.10 -6.23 18.34
N ARG A 76 5.99 -7.55 18.18
CA ARG A 76 4.85 -8.21 17.54
C ARG A 76 3.51 -7.90 18.21
N GLN A 77 3.46 -7.83 19.54
CA GLN A 77 2.22 -7.66 20.28
C GLN A 77 1.63 -6.25 20.06
N GLU A 78 2.45 -5.22 20.19
CA GLU A 78 1.99 -3.84 20.00
C GLU A 78 1.73 -3.53 18.52
N TYR A 79 2.58 -4.03 17.62
CA TYR A 79 2.32 -3.95 16.18
C TYR A 79 0.99 -4.63 15.81
N GLY A 80 0.67 -5.77 16.43
CA GLY A 80 -0.60 -6.47 16.22
C GLY A 80 -1.80 -5.56 16.45
N LYS A 81 -1.81 -4.81 17.56
CA LYS A 81 -2.90 -3.85 17.87
C LYS A 81 -3.06 -2.77 16.79
N VAL A 82 -1.93 -2.26 16.27
CA VAL A 82 -1.94 -1.26 15.18
C VAL A 82 -2.46 -1.88 13.89
N SER A 83 -1.91 -3.03 13.52
CA SER A 83 -2.29 -3.76 12.30
C SER A 83 -3.77 -4.16 12.31
N ASP A 84 -4.27 -4.67 13.43
CA ASP A 84 -5.68 -5.07 13.57
C ASP A 84 -6.61 -3.87 13.43
N ARG A 85 -6.22 -2.71 14.00
CA ARG A 85 -7.01 -1.49 13.86
C ARG A 85 -7.04 -0.99 12.40
N VAL A 86 -5.90 -1.00 11.73
CA VAL A 86 -5.81 -0.62 10.31
C VAL A 86 -6.64 -1.58 9.46
N ASN A 87 -6.47 -2.89 9.64
CA ASN A 87 -7.22 -3.90 8.91
C ASN A 87 -8.73 -3.77 9.12
N SER A 88 -9.18 -3.53 10.37
CA SER A 88 -10.61 -3.32 10.66
C SER A 88 -11.21 -2.11 9.92
N VAL A 89 -10.44 -1.03 9.76
CA VAL A 89 -10.89 0.14 8.98
C VAL A 89 -10.92 -0.19 7.47
N ILE A 90 -9.88 -0.86 6.97
CA ILE A 90 -9.80 -1.27 5.57
C ILE A 90 -10.96 -2.22 5.23
N GLU A 91 -11.18 -3.25 6.04
CA GLU A 91 -12.24 -4.23 5.84
C GLU A 91 -13.64 -3.60 5.94
N GLY A 92 -13.84 -2.66 6.85
CA GLY A 92 -15.13 -2.00 7.03
C GLY A 92 -15.52 -1.02 5.92
N LEU A 93 -14.55 -0.38 5.26
CA LEU A 93 -14.80 0.71 4.32
C LEU A 93 -14.42 0.37 2.88
N LEU A 94 -13.36 -0.40 2.66
CA LEU A 94 -12.74 -0.56 1.35
C LEU A 94 -12.77 -1.98 0.81
N ALA A 95 -13.08 -2.99 1.63
CA ALA A 95 -13.03 -4.39 1.21
C ALA A 95 -13.75 -4.71 -0.11
N PRO A 96 -14.93 -4.12 -0.42
CA PRO A 96 -15.61 -4.38 -1.69
C PRO A 96 -14.81 -3.94 -2.93
N TYR A 97 -13.89 -2.99 -2.77
CA TYR A 97 -13.15 -2.35 -3.86
C TYR A 97 -11.69 -2.80 -3.94
N LEU A 98 -11.26 -3.73 -3.09
CA LEU A 98 -9.88 -4.16 -3.01
C LEU A 98 -9.63 -5.48 -3.76
N ASN A 99 -8.47 -5.56 -4.42
CA ASN A 99 -7.90 -6.82 -4.90
C ASN A 99 -6.99 -7.42 -3.83
N LYS A 100 -6.07 -6.62 -3.30
CA LYS A 100 -5.05 -7.09 -2.35
C LYS A 100 -4.66 -5.98 -1.38
N VAL A 101 -4.33 -6.37 -0.15
CA VAL A 101 -3.65 -5.51 0.83
C VAL A 101 -2.27 -6.09 1.13
N THR A 102 -1.25 -5.27 1.02
CA THR A 102 0.14 -5.67 1.29
C THR A 102 0.72 -4.76 2.37
N ALA A 103 1.27 -5.34 3.44
CA ALA A 103 1.88 -4.59 4.54
C ALA A 103 3.38 -4.87 4.62
N ALA A 104 4.19 -3.82 4.58
CA ALA A 104 5.64 -3.87 4.74
C ALA A 104 6.10 -2.99 5.90
N GLY A 105 7.33 -3.16 6.34
CA GLY A 105 7.87 -2.32 7.40
C GLY A 105 9.39 -2.19 7.31
N LYS A 106 9.89 -1.10 7.87
CA LYS A 106 11.32 -0.88 8.08
C LYS A 106 11.60 -0.35 9.48
N SER A 107 12.76 -0.69 10.00
CA SER A 107 13.28 -0.15 11.26
C SER A 107 13.64 1.33 11.13
N SER A 108 13.96 1.95 12.25
CA SER A 108 14.80 3.15 12.29
C SER A 108 16.12 2.89 11.55
N THR A 109 16.73 3.97 11.07
CA THR A 109 18.05 3.90 10.41
C THR A 109 19.15 3.74 11.45
N PHE A 110 20.11 2.88 11.17
CA PHE A 110 21.30 2.66 11.98
C PHE A 110 22.54 3.28 11.33
N PHE A 111 23.54 3.61 12.11
CA PHE A 111 24.89 3.75 11.60
C PHE A 111 25.42 2.37 11.22
N LEU A 112 26.10 2.26 10.11
CA LEU A 112 26.66 1.02 9.62
C LEU A 112 28.19 1.06 9.80
N THR A 113 28.74 0.10 10.56
CA THR A 113 30.18 0.00 10.81
C THR A 113 30.66 -1.43 10.61
N VAL A 114 31.98 -1.62 10.56
CA VAL A 114 32.56 -2.96 10.60
C VAL A 114 32.56 -3.47 12.05
N PRO A 115 32.27 -4.76 12.31
CA PRO A 115 32.33 -5.31 13.66
C PRO A 115 33.71 -5.06 14.32
N GLY A 116 33.67 -4.53 15.53
CA GLY A 116 34.88 -4.12 16.29
C GLY A 116 35.30 -2.67 16.11
N ASP A 117 34.64 -1.90 15.21
CA ASP A 117 34.91 -0.47 15.00
C ASP A 117 33.66 0.39 15.25
N GLU A 118 32.84 -0.01 16.22
CA GLU A 118 31.56 0.67 16.53
C GLU A 118 31.79 2.12 17.01
N ASN A 119 32.96 2.44 17.56
CA ASN A 119 33.31 3.82 17.93
C ASN A 119 33.50 4.76 16.73
N SER A 120 33.54 4.23 15.51
CA SER A 120 33.58 5.00 14.29
C SER A 120 32.17 5.34 13.78
N ALA A 121 31.12 4.88 14.44
CA ALA A 121 29.74 5.09 14.04
C ALA A 121 29.43 6.58 13.80
N GLY A 122 28.85 6.88 12.66
CA GLY A 122 28.49 8.24 12.25
C GLY A 122 29.62 9.08 11.65
N LYS A 123 30.88 8.61 11.66
CA LYS A 123 32.01 9.35 11.05
C LYS A 123 31.98 9.30 9.54
N ASP A 124 31.48 8.23 8.99
CA ASP A 124 31.18 8.11 7.56
C ASP A 124 29.67 8.27 7.31
N ASN A 125 29.28 8.37 6.05
CA ASN A 125 27.88 8.52 5.67
C ASN A 125 27.18 7.18 5.45
N SER A 126 27.73 6.07 5.93
CA SER A 126 27.15 4.74 5.77
C SER A 126 26.01 4.50 6.77
N ARG A 127 24.88 4.09 6.24
CA ARG A 127 23.65 3.85 7.00
C ARG A 127 23.04 2.52 6.56
N ALA A 128 22.22 1.96 7.43
CA ALA A 128 21.38 0.81 7.08
C ALA A 128 20.03 0.89 7.76
N PHE A 129 19.07 0.20 7.23
CA PHE A 129 17.80 -0.12 7.89
C PHE A 129 17.44 -1.57 7.61
N VAL A 130 16.72 -2.17 8.54
CA VAL A 130 16.21 -3.54 8.39
C VAL A 130 14.75 -3.45 7.93
N ALA A 131 14.42 -4.14 6.85
CA ALA A 131 13.08 -4.11 6.27
C ALA A 131 12.54 -5.52 6.03
N TYR A 132 11.22 -5.64 6.04
CA TYR A 132 10.53 -6.81 5.54
C TYR A 132 9.47 -6.40 4.51
N VAL A 133 9.37 -7.21 3.46
CA VAL A 133 8.35 -7.08 2.41
C VAL A 133 7.73 -8.47 2.23
N PRO A 134 6.41 -8.62 2.30
CA PRO A 134 5.78 -9.91 2.09
C PRO A 134 5.96 -10.37 0.64
N ASP A 135 6.00 -11.68 0.44
CA ASP A 135 6.15 -12.31 -0.87
C ASP A 135 7.38 -11.85 -1.66
N LEU A 136 8.44 -11.38 -0.97
CA LEU A 136 9.65 -10.87 -1.61
C LEU A 136 10.31 -11.92 -2.48
N GLU A 137 10.37 -13.18 -2.03
CA GLU A 137 11.01 -14.30 -2.75
C GLU A 137 10.48 -14.47 -4.18
N GLY A 138 9.17 -14.34 -4.36
CA GLY A 138 8.54 -14.47 -5.68
C GLY A 138 8.82 -13.31 -6.64
N ARG A 139 9.43 -12.21 -6.15
CA ARG A 139 9.63 -10.97 -6.90
C ARG A 139 11.09 -10.62 -7.14
N ILE A 140 12.00 -11.43 -6.62
CA ILE A 140 13.44 -11.23 -6.74
C ILE A 140 14.10 -12.38 -7.48
N LYS A 141 15.27 -12.07 -8.04
CA LYS A 141 16.19 -13.04 -8.58
C LYS A 141 17.45 -13.00 -7.74
N ILE A 142 17.79 -14.12 -7.13
CA ILE A 142 19.06 -14.26 -6.38
C ILE A 142 20.21 -14.30 -7.39
N ILE A 143 21.17 -13.43 -7.17
CA ILE A 143 22.36 -13.30 -8.03
C ILE A 143 23.55 -14.03 -7.41
N ASP A 144 23.67 -13.96 -6.06
CA ASP A 144 24.72 -14.62 -5.31
C ASP A 144 24.22 -15.01 -3.91
N GLY A 145 24.79 -16.06 -3.33
CA GLY A 145 24.43 -16.55 -2.01
C GLY A 145 23.10 -17.33 -1.96
N VAL A 146 22.35 -17.12 -0.89
CA VAL A 146 21.06 -17.81 -0.65
C VAL A 146 19.89 -16.85 -0.77
N GLY A 147 18.69 -17.41 -0.87
CA GLY A 147 17.44 -16.64 -0.82
C GLY A 147 17.14 -16.08 0.57
N MET A 148 15.87 -15.78 0.82
CA MET A 148 15.44 -15.19 2.10
C MET A 148 15.90 -16.05 3.28
N PRO A 149 16.63 -15.48 4.25
CA PRO A 149 17.13 -16.25 5.38
C PRO A 149 15.97 -16.72 6.27
N PRO A 150 16.19 -17.82 7.03
CA PRO A 150 15.21 -18.28 8.01
C PRO A 150 14.96 -17.20 9.07
N PRO A 151 13.78 -17.20 9.73
CA PRO A 151 13.41 -16.19 10.71
C PRO A 151 14.15 -16.33 12.06
N LEU A 152 15.28 -16.97 12.07
CA LEU A 152 16.09 -17.27 13.26
C LEU A 152 17.39 -16.47 13.19
N GLY A 153 17.57 -15.55 14.15
CA GLY A 153 18.88 -14.96 14.40
C GLY A 153 19.85 -16.01 14.96
N LYS A 154 21.10 -15.90 14.61
CA LYS A 154 22.17 -16.66 15.24
C LYS A 154 22.76 -15.85 16.38
N THR A 155 23.20 -16.52 17.44
CA THR A 155 23.97 -15.86 18.51
C THR A 155 25.41 -16.31 18.38
N SER A 156 26.33 -15.36 18.35
CA SER A 156 27.76 -15.65 18.34
C SER A 156 28.18 -16.26 19.67
N SER A 157 29.42 -16.83 19.73
CA SER A 157 30.04 -17.33 20.98
C SER A 157 30.06 -16.27 22.08
N ASP A 158 30.10 -15.01 21.72
CA ASP A 158 30.22 -13.86 22.63
C ASP A 158 28.83 -13.26 23.00
N GLY A 159 27.74 -13.95 22.64
CA GLY A 159 26.38 -13.53 22.97
C GLY A 159 25.80 -12.43 22.05
N ILE A 160 26.52 -12.02 21.00
CA ILE A 160 26.07 -11.00 20.06
C ILE A 160 25.02 -11.60 19.09
N LEU A 161 23.91 -10.93 18.92
CA LEU A 161 22.90 -11.32 17.95
C LEU A 161 23.44 -11.09 16.52
N ILE A 162 23.41 -12.14 15.71
CA ILE A 162 23.72 -12.09 14.28
C ILE A 162 22.42 -12.27 13.51
N LEU A 163 22.03 -11.25 12.76
CA LEU A 163 20.87 -11.24 11.90
C LEU A 163 21.31 -11.51 10.47
N GLU A 164 20.78 -12.54 9.82
CA GLU A 164 21.03 -12.82 8.41
C GLU A 164 20.08 -11.98 7.54
N ALA A 165 20.61 -11.35 6.48
CA ALA A 165 19.85 -10.52 5.58
C ALA A 165 20.26 -10.71 4.12
N ILE A 166 19.35 -10.46 3.20
CA ILE A 166 19.65 -10.30 1.78
C ILE A 166 19.58 -8.82 1.39
N VAL A 167 20.38 -8.43 0.40
CA VAL A 167 20.48 -7.03 -0.03
C VAL A 167 20.44 -6.91 -1.55
N PRO A 168 19.95 -5.78 -2.09
CA PRO A 168 20.02 -5.56 -3.53
C PRO A 168 21.46 -5.36 -3.99
N VAL A 169 21.81 -5.92 -5.15
CA VAL A 169 23.17 -5.89 -5.73
C VAL A 169 23.70 -4.47 -5.89
N HIS A 170 22.83 -3.54 -6.33
CA HIS A 170 23.22 -2.15 -6.59
C HIS A 170 23.70 -1.47 -5.29
N GLU A 171 22.93 -1.55 -4.22
CA GLU A 171 23.23 -0.92 -2.91
C GLU A 171 24.42 -1.61 -2.23
N ALA A 172 24.52 -2.92 -2.38
CA ALA A 172 25.69 -3.67 -1.92
C ALA A 172 26.98 -3.17 -2.61
N GLY A 173 26.93 -2.93 -3.93
CA GLY A 173 28.07 -2.41 -4.69
C GLY A 173 28.53 -1.03 -4.22
N ILE A 174 27.63 -0.13 -3.79
CA ILE A 174 27.96 1.20 -3.27
C ILE A 174 28.83 1.11 -2.00
N LEU A 175 28.63 0.07 -1.20
CA LEU A 175 29.33 -0.16 0.08
C LEU A 175 30.42 -1.23 -0.03
N ASN A 176 30.70 -1.74 -1.24
CA ASN A 176 31.62 -2.87 -1.48
C ASN A 176 31.27 -4.10 -0.61
N ALA A 177 29.99 -4.32 -0.38
CA ALA A 177 29.47 -5.44 0.38
C ALA A 177 29.26 -6.67 -0.52
N SER A 178 29.53 -7.84 0.01
CA SER A 178 29.36 -9.14 -0.67
C SER A 178 28.73 -10.16 0.26
N VAL A 179 28.36 -11.31 -0.27
CA VAL A 179 27.93 -12.45 0.55
C VAL A 179 29.02 -12.80 1.57
N GLY A 180 28.65 -12.99 2.82
CA GLY A 180 29.55 -13.19 3.97
C GLY A 180 30.05 -11.90 4.62
N SER A 181 29.80 -10.72 4.05
CA SER A 181 30.11 -9.45 4.71
C SER A 181 29.31 -9.29 5.99
N ARG A 182 29.98 -8.81 7.05
CA ARG A 182 29.36 -8.54 8.35
C ARG A 182 29.48 -7.08 8.70
N PHE A 183 28.41 -6.52 9.25
CA PHE A 183 28.33 -5.15 9.71
C PHE A 183 27.70 -5.07 11.09
N SER A 184 28.14 -4.12 11.89
CA SER A 184 27.48 -3.73 13.14
C SER A 184 26.44 -2.65 12.86
N LEU A 185 25.21 -2.86 13.32
CA LEU A 185 24.12 -1.87 13.32
C LEU A 185 24.17 -1.11 14.64
N VAL A 186 24.61 0.14 14.58
CA VAL A 186 24.74 0.99 15.75
C VAL A 186 23.55 1.93 15.83
N PRO A 187 22.70 1.82 16.87
CA PRO A 187 21.56 2.74 17.06
C PRO A 187 22.05 4.16 17.28
N TYR A 188 21.38 5.14 16.68
CA TYR A 188 21.69 6.56 16.91
C TYR A 188 21.02 7.14 18.17
N TRP A 189 20.07 6.38 18.75
CA TRP A 189 19.27 6.82 19.90
C TRP A 189 19.79 6.31 21.26
N ASP A 190 20.71 5.35 21.25
CA ASP A 190 21.28 4.80 22.48
C ASP A 190 22.68 4.22 22.22
N ASP A 191 23.69 4.80 22.84
CA ASP A 191 25.10 4.38 22.72
C ASP A 191 25.46 3.19 23.63
N ALA A 192 24.56 2.81 24.57
CA ALA A 192 24.85 1.80 25.59
C ALA A 192 24.28 0.40 25.21
N LEU A 193 23.52 0.29 24.13
CA LEU A 193 22.89 -0.98 23.74
C LEU A 193 23.90 -1.95 23.10
N PRO A 194 23.68 -3.26 23.29
CA PRO A 194 24.40 -4.25 22.50
C PRO A 194 24.09 -4.04 21.01
N TYR A 195 25.14 -3.95 20.20
CA TYR A 195 24.99 -3.81 18.77
C TYR A 195 24.49 -5.11 18.16
N VAL A 196 23.66 -4.99 17.12
CA VAL A 196 23.22 -6.13 16.33
C VAL A 196 24.18 -6.28 15.15
N THR A 197 24.79 -7.44 15.00
CA THR A 197 25.57 -7.74 13.80
C THR A 197 24.63 -8.26 12.73
N VAL A 198 24.79 -7.75 11.51
CA VAL A 198 24.11 -8.31 10.32
C VAL A 198 25.13 -9.01 9.45
N GLU A 199 24.78 -10.19 8.94
CA GLU A 199 25.53 -10.95 7.95
C GLU A 199 24.76 -10.97 6.64
N ILE A 200 25.38 -10.55 5.54
CA ILE A 200 24.78 -10.62 4.21
C ILE A 200 24.91 -12.07 3.73
N VAL A 201 23.77 -12.73 3.54
CA VAL A 201 23.72 -14.13 3.08
C VAL A 201 23.30 -14.27 1.62
N GLY A 202 22.79 -13.20 1.00
CA GLY A 202 22.41 -13.23 -0.41
C GLY A 202 22.32 -11.84 -1.02
N LEU A 203 22.60 -11.80 -2.32
CA LEU A 203 22.45 -10.63 -3.18
C LEU A 203 21.34 -10.89 -4.20
N PHE A 204 20.50 -9.90 -4.42
CA PHE A 204 19.38 -10.04 -5.33
C PHE A 204 19.17 -8.84 -6.25
N GLU A 205 18.47 -9.09 -7.34
CA GLU A 205 17.88 -8.07 -8.22
C GLU A 205 16.37 -8.23 -8.29
N ARG A 206 15.67 -7.16 -8.66
CA ARG A 206 14.22 -7.23 -8.94
C ARG A 206 13.98 -8.08 -10.17
N ALA A 207 13.14 -9.13 -10.07
CA ALA A 207 12.82 -10.00 -11.20
C ALA A 207 12.15 -9.19 -12.32
N THR A 208 11.25 -8.28 -11.95
CA THR A 208 10.58 -7.34 -12.86
C THR A 208 10.64 -5.94 -12.23
N PRO A 209 11.60 -5.09 -12.65
CA PRO A 209 11.78 -3.76 -12.05
C PRO A 209 10.54 -2.85 -12.14
N ALA A 210 9.75 -2.99 -13.20
CA ALA A 210 8.55 -2.20 -13.44
C ALA A 210 7.29 -2.75 -12.74
N ASP A 211 7.40 -3.83 -11.97
CA ASP A 211 6.25 -4.41 -11.26
C ASP A 211 5.68 -3.39 -10.25
N PRO A 212 4.36 -3.12 -10.29
CA PRO A 212 3.69 -2.21 -9.37
C PRO A 212 3.90 -2.53 -7.90
N SER A 213 4.10 -3.79 -7.56
CA SER A 213 4.32 -4.22 -6.18
C SER A 213 5.55 -3.60 -5.52
N TRP A 214 6.47 -2.99 -6.29
CA TRP A 214 7.62 -2.25 -5.76
C TRP A 214 7.28 -0.84 -5.25
N ILE A 215 6.06 -0.34 -5.50
CA ILE A 215 5.65 1.01 -5.07
C ILE A 215 5.82 1.21 -3.55
N MET A 216 5.52 0.17 -2.77
CA MET A 216 5.72 0.17 -1.32
C MET A 216 7.20 0.34 -0.96
N THR A 217 8.07 -0.43 -1.60
CA THR A 217 9.51 -0.35 -1.39
C THR A 217 10.03 1.03 -1.77
N ASP A 218 9.68 1.53 -2.93
CA ASP A 218 10.22 2.77 -3.46
C ASP A 218 9.70 4.00 -2.72
N ARG A 219 8.40 4.08 -2.43
CA ARG A 219 7.77 5.25 -1.81
C ARG A 219 7.81 5.26 -0.28
N VAL A 220 7.85 4.09 0.38
CA VAL A 220 7.84 4.02 1.85
C VAL A 220 9.20 3.61 2.39
N LEU A 221 9.74 2.48 1.94
CA LEU A 221 10.97 1.96 2.54
C LEU A 221 12.20 2.80 2.13
N MET A 222 12.28 3.22 0.88
CA MET A 222 13.43 3.98 0.35
C MET A 222 13.27 5.50 0.40
N ALA A 223 12.08 6.02 0.71
CA ALA A 223 11.78 7.47 0.65
C ALA A 223 12.72 8.35 1.49
N SER A 224 13.32 7.81 2.54
CA SER A 224 14.25 8.54 3.43
C SER A 224 15.73 8.28 3.11
N ALA A 225 16.04 7.54 2.06
CA ALA A 225 17.41 7.36 1.57
C ALA A 225 17.84 8.66 0.85
N GLY A 226 18.16 9.68 1.63
CA GLY A 226 18.64 10.94 1.08
C GLY A 226 19.95 10.74 0.31
N SER A 227 20.18 11.56 -0.73
CA SER A 227 21.35 11.49 -1.62
C SER A 227 22.70 11.66 -0.91
N SER A 228 22.71 12.14 0.34
CA SER A 228 23.92 12.38 1.14
C SER A 228 24.45 11.15 1.85
N PHE A 229 23.65 10.09 1.98
CA PHE A 229 23.99 8.89 2.73
C PHE A 229 24.06 7.67 1.82
N LYS A 230 25.05 6.81 2.06
CA LYS A 230 25.12 5.47 1.48
C LYS A 230 24.26 4.56 2.35
N THR A 231 23.05 4.26 1.90
CA THR A 231 22.09 3.51 2.69
C THR A 231 21.93 2.08 2.18
N LEU A 232 22.14 1.10 3.03
CA LEU A 232 21.98 -0.32 2.75
C LEU A 232 20.63 -0.82 3.29
N PRO A 233 19.66 -1.17 2.43
CA PRO A 233 18.45 -1.85 2.85
C PRO A 233 18.74 -3.33 3.12
N LEU A 234 18.47 -3.78 4.33
CA LEU A 234 18.70 -5.16 4.80
C LEU A 234 17.35 -5.86 4.86
N TYR A 235 17.07 -6.76 3.91
CA TYR A 235 15.79 -7.45 3.85
C TYR A 235 15.84 -8.74 4.67
N VAL A 236 14.88 -8.87 5.57
CA VAL A 236 14.69 -10.01 6.46
C VAL A 236 13.24 -10.49 6.45
N THR A 237 12.92 -11.60 7.08
CA THR A 237 11.54 -12.00 7.29
C THR A 237 10.86 -11.09 8.32
N LYS A 238 9.51 -11.00 8.25
CA LYS A 238 8.71 -10.27 9.25
C LYS A 238 8.98 -10.77 10.68
N SER A 239 9.15 -12.08 10.84
CA SER A 239 9.47 -12.66 12.15
C SER A 239 10.85 -12.25 12.64
N ALA A 240 11.87 -12.23 11.77
CA ALA A 240 13.20 -11.74 12.15
C ALA A 240 13.17 -10.27 12.58
N HIS A 241 12.39 -9.43 11.88
CA HIS A 241 12.21 -8.02 12.21
C HIS A 241 11.49 -7.81 13.55
N MET A 242 10.37 -8.51 13.79
CA MET A 242 9.52 -8.29 14.96
C MET A 242 10.00 -9.02 16.21
N ASP A 243 10.35 -10.31 16.07
CA ASP A 243 10.58 -11.19 17.21
C ASP A 243 12.06 -11.24 17.63
N ILE A 244 12.96 -10.95 16.67
CA ILE A 244 14.40 -11.01 16.94
C ILE A 244 14.95 -9.60 17.13
N LEU A 245 14.87 -8.78 16.08
CA LEU A 245 15.40 -7.41 16.13
C LEU A 245 14.62 -6.54 17.12
N GLY A 246 13.28 -6.62 17.09
CA GLY A 246 12.42 -5.88 18.02
C GLY A 246 12.56 -6.30 19.47
N ALA A 247 12.92 -7.56 19.75
CA ALA A 247 13.21 -8.01 21.10
C ALA A 247 14.61 -7.57 21.59
N ALA A 248 15.59 -7.53 20.68
CA ALA A 248 16.94 -7.05 20.98
C ALA A 248 17.01 -5.53 21.20
N LEU A 249 16.14 -4.78 20.53
CA LEU A 249 16.08 -3.32 20.56
C LEU A 249 14.65 -2.83 20.88
N PRO A 250 14.20 -2.95 22.14
CA PRO A 250 12.81 -2.69 22.52
C PRO A 250 12.37 -1.25 22.30
N ASP A 251 13.28 -0.27 22.36
CA ASP A 251 13.00 1.15 22.13
C ASP A 251 13.08 1.56 20.66
N MET A 252 13.40 0.61 19.78
CA MET A 252 13.41 0.83 18.35
C MET A 252 11.99 1.11 17.84
N VAL A 253 11.86 2.14 17.04
CA VAL A 253 10.62 2.41 16.31
C VAL A 253 10.75 1.99 14.84
N SER A 254 9.61 1.65 14.25
CA SER A 254 9.53 1.23 12.86
C SER A 254 8.54 2.07 12.08
N THR A 255 8.76 2.17 10.78
CA THR A 255 7.80 2.73 9.83
C THR A 255 7.10 1.58 9.12
N TYR A 256 5.78 1.61 9.10
CA TYR A 256 4.95 0.61 8.43
C TYR A 256 4.21 1.25 7.26
N GLY A 257 4.01 0.49 6.21
CA GLY A 257 3.22 0.89 5.06
C GLY A 257 2.21 -0.20 4.71
N TRP A 258 1.03 0.23 4.29
CA TRP A 258 -0.01 -0.62 3.70
C TRP A 258 -0.28 -0.13 2.30
N HIS A 259 -0.13 -1.01 1.35
CA HIS A 259 -0.51 -0.79 -0.04
C HIS A 259 -1.83 -1.49 -0.30
N LEU A 260 -2.82 -0.73 -0.69
CA LEU A 260 -4.16 -1.17 -1.01
C LEU A 260 -4.31 -1.10 -2.53
N ASP A 261 -4.30 -2.25 -3.15
CA ASP A 261 -4.53 -2.43 -4.59
C ASP A 261 -6.03 -2.31 -4.88
N ILE A 262 -6.42 -1.25 -5.56
CA ILE A 262 -7.81 -0.90 -5.84
C ILE A 262 -8.26 -1.54 -7.16
N ASP A 263 -9.38 -2.23 -7.10
CA ASP A 263 -10.06 -2.80 -8.25
C ASP A 263 -10.99 -1.75 -8.90
N LEU A 264 -10.52 -1.14 -9.98
CA LEU A 264 -11.28 -0.12 -10.69
C LEU A 264 -12.56 -0.65 -11.32
N GLU A 265 -12.61 -1.94 -11.68
CA GLU A 265 -13.81 -2.55 -12.25
C GLU A 265 -14.93 -2.66 -11.20
N LYS A 266 -14.58 -2.90 -9.94
CA LYS A 266 -15.56 -2.96 -8.84
C LYS A 266 -16.13 -1.59 -8.47
N ILE A 267 -15.40 -0.51 -8.71
CA ILE A 267 -15.90 0.86 -8.49
C ILE A 267 -17.01 1.19 -9.49
N ASN A 268 -16.91 0.73 -10.74
CA ASN A 268 -17.90 0.99 -11.78
C ASN A 268 -19.17 0.16 -11.62
N SER A 269 -19.12 -0.96 -10.91
CA SER A 269 -20.26 -1.87 -10.76
C SER A 269 -21.16 -1.56 -9.55
N SER A 270 -20.83 -0.57 -8.75
CA SER A 270 -21.56 -0.14 -7.55
C SER A 270 -22.32 1.17 -7.75
#